data_ca256a5be31f08e4fefe425e790255c6
#
_entry.id   ca256a5be31f08e4fefe425e790255c6
#
_cell.length_a   1.000
_cell.length_b   1.000
_cell.length_c   1.000
_cell.angle_alpha   90.00
_cell.angle_beta   90.00
_cell.angle_gamma   90.00
#
_symmetry.space_group_name_H-M   'P 1'
#
loop_
_entity.id
_entity.type
_entity.pdbx_description
1 polymer ?
#
loop_
_entity_poly.entity_id
_entity_poly.type
_entity_poly.pdbx_seq_one_letter_code
_entity_poly.pdbx_strand_id
1 'polypeptide(L)'
;NLICWHQDAFEITPLDKTTQLARSAFDAAVWELWPCLTAGASLVLVKPEIMQSPPELRDWLIAQEITVSFLPTPLVEKILSLEWDENIALRIILTGGDKLHHYPSVSMPFKLINNYGPTENTVVTTSGIVPDYEEGNSSSPSIGKPISNTKIYILDQNLQPLPIGVPGELHISSVGLARGYLNRLELTKEKFISDPFNSGILYKTGDLVRYLP
;
A
#
# COMPACT_ATOMS: atom_id res chain seq x y z
N ASN A 1 -7.57 -2.59 13.07
CA ASN A 1 -6.25 -1.97 13.01
C ASN A 1 -6.07 -1.18 11.70
N LEU A 2 -6.15 -1.84 10.53
CA LEU A 2 -5.96 -1.19 9.22
C LEU A 2 -6.86 0.03 9.01
N ILE A 3 -8.15 -0.08 9.34
CA ILE A 3 -9.15 0.99 9.16
C ILE A 3 -8.77 2.22 9.98
N CYS A 4 -8.55 2.07 11.28
CA CYS A 4 -8.20 3.20 12.16
C CYS A 4 -6.87 3.83 11.74
N TRP A 5 -5.84 2.99 11.46
CA TRP A 5 -4.57 3.49 10.96
C TRP A 5 -4.73 4.32 9.67
N HIS A 6 -5.51 3.82 8.70
CA HIS A 6 -5.73 4.52 7.43
C HIS A 6 -6.42 5.87 7.64
N GLN A 7 -7.46 5.90 8.48
CA GLN A 7 -8.18 7.14 8.78
C GLN A 7 -7.26 8.17 9.44
N ASP A 8 -6.46 7.75 10.41
CA ASP A 8 -5.52 8.63 11.12
C ASP A 8 -4.37 9.07 10.21
N ALA A 9 -3.75 8.14 9.46
CA ALA A 9 -2.58 8.41 8.63
C ALA A 9 -2.88 9.32 7.44
N PHE A 10 -4.08 9.23 6.89
CA PHE A 10 -4.51 10.01 5.72
C PHE A 10 -5.57 11.07 6.03
N GLU A 11 -5.88 11.27 7.31
CA GLU A 11 -6.83 12.29 7.79
C GLU A 11 -8.18 12.19 7.05
N ILE A 12 -8.73 10.97 6.97
CA ILE A 12 -10.01 10.73 6.27
C ILE A 12 -11.17 11.29 7.09
N THR A 13 -11.98 12.11 6.46
CA THR A 13 -13.12 12.81 7.06
C THR A 13 -14.41 12.55 6.29
N PRO A 14 -15.59 12.91 6.84
CA PRO A 14 -16.86 12.83 6.11
C PRO A 14 -16.93 13.68 4.84
N LEU A 15 -16.01 14.64 4.66
CA LEU A 15 -15.93 15.51 3.48
C LEU A 15 -15.16 14.85 2.32
N ASP A 16 -14.47 13.76 2.58
CA ASP A 16 -13.69 13.07 1.54
C ASP A 16 -14.57 12.30 0.57
N LYS A 17 -14.12 12.27 -0.68
CA LYS A 17 -14.62 11.42 -1.75
C LYS A 17 -13.53 10.44 -2.13
N THR A 18 -13.75 9.15 -1.85
CA THR A 18 -12.79 8.10 -2.19
C THR A 18 -13.31 7.22 -3.32
N THR A 19 -12.44 6.44 -3.92
CA THR A 19 -12.82 5.55 -5.03
C THR A 19 -12.87 4.10 -4.63
N GLN A 20 -13.60 3.29 -5.41
CA GLN A 20 -13.45 1.84 -5.45
C GLN A 20 -13.09 1.42 -6.88
N LEU A 21 -11.84 1.01 -7.08
CA LEU A 21 -11.31 0.48 -8.34
C LEU A 21 -11.01 -1.02 -8.24
N ALA A 22 -10.55 -1.47 -7.09
CA ALA A 22 -10.21 -2.88 -6.90
C ALA A 22 -11.46 -3.76 -7.05
N ARG A 23 -11.31 -4.86 -7.79
CA ARG A 23 -12.38 -5.86 -7.91
C ARG A 23 -12.62 -6.50 -6.54
N SER A 24 -13.87 -6.84 -6.24
CA SER A 24 -14.30 -7.40 -4.95
C SER A 24 -13.58 -8.72 -4.55
N ALA A 25 -12.94 -9.39 -5.51
CA ALA A 25 -12.13 -10.59 -5.26
C ALA A 25 -10.72 -10.28 -4.71
N PHE A 26 -10.29 -9.02 -4.75
CA PHE A 26 -9.01 -8.58 -4.20
C PHE A 26 -9.21 -7.94 -2.84
N ASP A 27 -8.28 -8.16 -1.94
CA ASP A 27 -8.29 -7.62 -0.58
C ASP A 27 -8.21 -6.09 -0.53
N ALA A 28 -7.58 -5.45 -1.52
CA ALA A 28 -7.58 -4.00 -1.67
C ALA A 28 -8.99 -3.40 -1.73
N ALA A 29 -10.01 -4.14 -2.24
CA ALA A 29 -11.40 -3.68 -2.24
C ALA A 29 -11.93 -3.47 -0.81
N VAL A 30 -11.53 -4.31 0.14
CA VAL A 30 -11.88 -4.18 1.56
C VAL A 30 -11.24 -2.91 2.14
N TRP A 31 -10.00 -2.62 1.73
CA TRP A 31 -9.27 -1.44 2.17
C TRP A 31 -9.82 -0.14 1.57
N GLU A 32 -10.30 -0.13 0.32
CA GLU A 32 -10.99 1.02 -0.26
C GLU A 32 -12.34 1.30 0.43
N LEU A 33 -13.09 0.24 0.73
CA LEU A 33 -14.46 0.33 1.22
C LEU A 33 -14.57 0.79 2.69
N TRP A 34 -13.92 0.04 3.60
CA TRP A 34 -14.21 0.19 5.02
C TRP A 34 -13.67 1.48 5.66
N PRO A 35 -12.43 1.94 5.37
CA PRO A 35 -11.96 3.23 5.91
C PRO A 35 -12.83 4.40 5.48
N CYS A 36 -13.31 4.37 4.24
CA CYS A 36 -14.21 5.38 3.69
C CYS A 36 -15.57 5.39 4.43
N LEU A 37 -16.27 4.27 4.42
CA LEU A 37 -17.63 4.20 4.98
C LEU A 37 -17.66 4.43 6.49
N THR A 38 -16.67 3.92 7.22
CA THR A 38 -16.62 4.10 8.68
C THR A 38 -16.20 5.51 9.11
N ALA A 39 -15.55 6.28 8.21
CA ALA A 39 -15.31 7.71 8.41
C ALA A 39 -16.53 8.59 8.06
N GLY A 40 -17.57 8.02 7.44
CA GLY A 40 -18.71 8.78 6.92
C GLY A 40 -18.40 9.50 5.59
N ALA A 41 -17.31 9.15 4.92
CA ALA A 41 -16.90 9.68 3.62
C ALA A 41 -17.74 9.07 2.48
N SER A 42 -17.64 9.66 1.28
CA SER A 42 -18.35 9.20 0.09
C SER A 42 -17.49 8.25 -0.74
N LEU A 43 -18.02 7.05 -1.05
CA LEU A 43 -17.37 6.09 -1.93
C LEU A 43 -17.93 6.22 -3.35
N VAL A 44 -17.07 6.51 -4.33
CA VAL A 44 -17.43 6.69 -5.74
C VAL A 44 -16.95 5.48 -6.54
N LEU A 45 -17.89 4.80 -7.20
CA LEU A 45 -17.58 3.60 -7.99
C LEU A 45 -17.04 3.99 -9.37
N VAL A 46 -15.89 3.46 -9.73
CA VAL A 46 -15.25 3.67 -11.01
C VAL A 46 -15.76 2.65 -12.03
N LYS A 47 -16.21 3.12 -13.20
CA LYS A 47 -16.61 2.21 -14.28
C LYS A 47 -15.36 1.55 -14.90
N PRO A 48 -15.42 0.24 -15.23
CA PRO A 48 -14.27 -0.50 -15.79
C PRO A 48 -13.69 0.14 -17.07
N GLU A 49 -14.52 0.78 -17.88
CA GLU A 49 -14.10 1.41 -19.13
C GLU A 49 -13.14 2.58 -18.87
N ILE A 50 -13.42 3.38 -17.84
CA ILE A 50 -12.59 4.54 -17.44
C ILE A 50 -11.19 4.09 -17.00
N MET A 51 -11.08 2.94 -16.34
CA MET A 51 -9.79 2.42 -15.86
C MET A 51 -8.86 1.96 -17.01
N GLN A 52 -9.36 1.78 -18.21
CA GLN A 52 -8.57 1.34 -19.36
C GLN A 52 -7.76 2.47 -20.00
N SER A 53 -8.16 3.72 -19.77
CA SER A 53 -7.51 4.91 -20.31
C SER A 53 -6.99 5.80 -19.16
N PRO A 54 -5.66 5.86 -18.93
CA PRO A 54 -5.11 6.72 -17.89
C PRO A 54 -5.52 8.21 -18.02
N PRO A 55 -5.57 8.83 -19.21
CA PRO A 55 -6.09 10.20 -19.35
C PRO A 55 -7.56 10.34 -18.94
N GLU A 56 -8.43 9.40 -19.36
CA GLU A 56 -9.84 9.43 -18.98
C GLU A 56 -10.03 9.22 -17.47
N LEU A 57 -9.21 8.37 -16.86
CA LEU A 57 -9.25 8.19 -15.41
C LEU A 57 -8.81 9.46 -14.67
N ARG A 58 -7.74 10.13 -15.11
CA ARG A 58 -7.33 11.42 -14.55
C ARG A 58 -8.47 12.43 -14.63
N ASP A 59 -9.04 12.63 -15.82
CA ASP A 59 -10.11 13.60 -16.06
C ASP A 59 -11.35 13.28 -15.23
N TRP A 60 -11.66 11.98 -15.08
CA TRP A 60 -12.76 11.52 -14.25
C TRP A 60 -12.50 11.78 -12.74
N LEU A 61 -11.27 11.52 -12.24
CA LEU A 61 -10.90 11.81 -10.84
C LEU A 61 -11.09 13.31 -10.54
N ILE A 62 -10.70 14.17 -11.46
CA ILE A 62 -10.88 15.63 -11.35
C ILE A 62 -12.37 15.99 -11.39
N ALA A 63 -13.12 15.52 -12.38
CA ALA A 63 -14.53 15.85 -12.56
C ALA A 63 -15.43 15.37 -11.42
N GLN A 64 -15.06 14.26 -10.75
CA GLN A 64 -15.78 13.75 -9.57
C GLN A 64 -15.31 14.40 -8.27
N GLU A 65 -14.30 15.28 -8.32
CA GLU A 65 -13.69 15.92 -7.14
C GLU A 65 -13.21 14.87 -6.12
N ILE A 66 -12.57 13.79 -6.61
CA ILE A 66 -12.01 12.75 -5.75
C ILE A 66 -10.89 13.33 -4.92
N THR A 67 -10.87 13.02 -3.61
CA THR A 67 -9.85 13.52 -2.68
C THR A 67 -8.76 12.48 -2.38
N VAL A 68 -9.13 11.19 -2.32
CA VAL A 68 -8.20 10.08 -2.08
C VAL A 68 -8.58 8.91 -3.00
N SER A 69 -7.59 8.34 -3.68
CA SER A 69 -7.80 7.18 -4.57
C SER A 69 -6.70 6.15 -4.41
N PHE A 70 -7.06 4.85 -4.35
CA PHE A 70 -6.11 3.76 -4.54
C PHE A 70 -6.01 3.44 -6.03
N LEU A 71 -4.80 3.33 -6.55
CA LEU A 71 -4.50 2.91 -7.91
C LEU A 71 -3.45 1.80 -7.89
N PRO A 72 -3.70 0.64 -8.53
CA PRO A 72 -2.67 -0.38 -8.70
C PRO A 72 -1.41 0.18 -9.36
N THR A 73 -0.23 -0.30 -8.95
CA THR A 73 1.06 0.24 -9.41
C THR A 73 1.19 0.41 -10.94
N PRO A 74 0.78 -0.57 -11.79
CA PRO A 74 0.88 -0.39 -13.24
C PRO A 74 0.01 0.75 -13.80
N LEU A 75 -1.05 1.13 -13.09
CA LEU A 75 -1.92 2.22 -13.49
C LEU A 75 -1.36 3.56 -12.99
N VAL A 76 -0.87 3.61 -11.75
CA VAL A 76 -0.29 4.84 -11.22
C VAL A 76 0.93 5.29 -12.02
N GLU A 77 1.81 4.38 -12.44
CA GLU A 77 3.00 4.73 -13.25
C GLU A 77 2.63 5.43 -14.57
N LYS A 78 1.51 5.05 -15.17
CA LYS A 78 0.99 5.73 -16.38
C LYS A 78 0.37 7.08 -16.05
N ILE A 79 -0.30 7.21 -14.92
CA ILE A 79 -0.94 8.46 -14.49
C ILE A 79 0.12 9.50 -14.07
N LEU A 80 1.23 9.10 -13.46
CA LEU A 80 2.32 9.99 -13.10
C LEU A 80 3.01 10.67 -14.28
N SER A 81 2.87 10.14 -15.48
CA SER A 81 3.40 10.74 -16.72
C SER A 81 2.48 11.78 -17.36
N LEU A 82 1.28 11.95 -16.82
CA LEU A 82 0.30 12.92 -17.34
C LEU A 82 0.51 14.30 -16.71
N GLU A 83 0.10 15.33 -17.41
CA GLU A 83 0.01 16.69 -16.86
C GLU A 83 -1.18 16.80 -15.92
N TRP A 84 -1.01 17.53 -14.82
CA TRP A 84 -2.04 17.75 -13.80
C TRP A 84 -2.22 19.25 -13.56
N ASP A 85 -3.47 19.66 -13.36
CA ASP A 85 -3.79 21.00 -12.89
C ASP A 85 -3.40 21.15 -11.41
N GLU A 86 -2.92 22.34 -11.04
CA GLU A 86 -2.53 22.60 -9.64
C GLU A 86 -3.73 22.66 -8.68
N ASN A 87 -4.90 23.11 -9.18
CA ASN A 87 -6.10 23.30 -8.38
C ASN A 87 -7.09 22.14 -8.55
N ILE A 88 -6.78 21.00 -7.91
CA ILE A 88 -7.66 19.82 -7.89
C ILE A 88 -8.00 19.40 -6.47
N ALA A 89 -9.11 18.68 -6.31
CA ALA A 89 -9.50 18.15 -5.00
C ALA A 89 -8.65 16.95 -4.56
N LEU A 90 -7.99 16.26 -5.49
CA LEU A 90 -7.18 15.08 -5.22
C LEU A 90 -5.95 15.45 -4.40
N ARG A 91 -5.88 14.94 -3.17
CA ARG A 91 -4.79 15.20 -2.22
C ARG A 91 -3.86 14.02 -2.00
N ILE A 92 -4.35 12.79 -2.24
CA ILE A 92 -3.58 11.56 -2.04
C ILE A 92 -3.91 10.53 -3.13
N ILE A 93 -2.86 9.96 -3.72
CA ILE A 93 -2.92 8.69 -4.44
C ILE A 93 -2.19 7.64 -3.61
N LEU A 94 -2.90 6.56 -3.28
CA LEU A 94 -2.35 5.35 -2.67
C LEU A 94 -2.03 4.36 -3.78
N THR A 95 -0.87 3.71 -3.73
CA THR A 95 -0.51 2.66 -4.67
C THR A 95 0.07 1.46 -3.96
N GLY A 96 0.08 0.31 -4.63
CA GLY A 96 0.62 -0.95 -4.12
C GLY A 96 0.20 -2.14 -5.00
N GLY A 97 0.55 -3.33 -4.53
CA GLY A 97 0.25 -4.60 -5.21
C GLY A 97 1.31 -5.04 -6.21
N ASP A 98 2.25 -4.15 -6.56
CA ASP A 98 3.43 -4.46 -7.37
C ASP A 98 4.57 -3.49 -7.00
N LYS A 99 5.78 -3.77 -7.51
CA LYS A 99 6.94 -2.90 -7.30
C LYS A 99 6.76 -1.59 -8.05
N LEU A 100 6.84 -0.47 -7.34
CA LEU A 100 6.89 0.86 -7.93
C LEU A 100 8.32 1.12 -8.45
N HIS A 101 8.46 1.47 -9.74
CA HIS A 101 9.77 1.63 -10.39
C HIS A 101 10.18 3.10 -10.51
N HIS A 102 9.21 4.00 -10.62
CA HIS A 102 9.45 5.40 -10.95
C HIS A 102 8.99 6.32 -9.84
N TYR A 103 9.80 7.36 -9.61
CA TYR A 103 9.40 8.52 -8.83
C TYR A 103 8.57 9.47 -9.72
N PRO A 104 7.72 10.31 -9.14
CA PRO A 104 7.15 11.45 -9.88
C PRO A 104 8.28 12.29 -10.49
N SER A 105 8.22 12.56 -11.80
CA SER A 105 9.26 13.33 -12.52
C SER A 105 9.18 14.83 -12.26
N VAL A 106 8.05 15.30 -11.76
CA VAL A 106 7.78 16.70 -11.39
C VAL A 106 6.96 16.69 -10.11
N SER A 107 6.89 17.84 -9.42
CA SER A 107 6.01 17.98 -8.27
C SER A 107 4.56 17.74 -8.66
N MET A 108 3.92 16.79 -8.00
CA MET A 108 2.51 16.47 -8.22
C MET A 108 1.63 17.30 -7.30
N PRO A 109 0.40 17.68 -7.73
CA PRO A 109 -0.54 18.40 -6.89
C PRO A 109 -1.14 17.55 -5.77
N PHE A 110 -0.70 16.30 -5.62
CA PHE A 110 -1.11 15.33 -4.60
C PHE A 110 0.09 14.57 -4.04
N LYS A 111 -0.07 13.96 -2.86
CA LYS A 111 0.92 13.04 -2.29
C LYS A 111 0.76 11.65 -2.90
N LEU A 112 1.86 11.07 -3.38
CA LEU A 112 1.92 9.66 -3.76
C LEU A 112 2.39 8.83 -2.56
N ILE A 113 1.62 7.80 -2.20
CA ILE A 113 1.94 6.90 -1.08
C ILE A 113 2.14 5.49 -1.64
N ASN A 114 3.34 4.94 -1.43
CA ASN A 114 3.62 3.54 -1.76
C ASN A 114 3.31 2.65 -0.57
N ASN A 115 2.45 1.65 -0.78
CA ASN A 115 2.02 0.70 0.23
C ASN A 115 2.43 -0.71 -0.19
N TYR A 116 2.90 -1.48 0.77
CA TYR A 116 3.20 -2.89 0.58
C TYR A 116 2.48 -3.71 1.66
N GLY A 117 2.00 -4.87 1.27
CA GLY A 117 1.50 -5.87 2.20
C GLY A 117 0.91 -7.07 1.49
N PRO A 118 1.11 -8.27 2.06
CA PRO A 118 0.44 -9.48 1.61
C PRO A 118 -0.97 -9.56 2.20
N THR A 119 -1.85 -10.29 1.53
CA THR A 119 -3.22 -10.58 2.00
C THR A 119 -3.22 -11.24 3.39
N GLU A 120 -2.20 -12.02 3.68
CA GLU A 120 -2.00 -12.69 4.97
C GLU A 120 -1.77 -11.73 6.14
N ASN A 121 -1.45 -10.46 5.87
CA ASN A 121 -1.37 -9.38 6.87
C ASN A 121 -2.41 -8.28 6.64
N THR A 122 -3.57 -8.59 6.14
CA THR A 122 -4.70 -7.64 5.98
C THR A 122 -4.29 -6.42 5.15
N VAL A 123 -3.93 -6.64 3.87
CA VAL A 123 -3.68 -5.68 2.79
C VAL A 123 -2.42 -4.82 2.95
N VAL A 124 -2.27 -4.04 4.04
CA VAL A 124 -1.16 -3.10 4.19
C VAL A 124 -0.29 -3.45 5.39
N THR A 125 0.99 -3.64 5.14
CA THR A 125 2.04 -3.87 6.15
C THR A 125 2.91 -2.65 6.36
N THR A 126 3.34 -2.02 5.24
CA THR A 126 4.15 -0.80 5.27
C THR A 126 3.56 0.25 4.35
N SER A 127 3.83 1.51 4.66
CA SER A 127 3.37 2.67 3.93
C SER A 127 4.40 3.79 4.00
N GLY A 128 4.56 4.53 2.91
CA GLY A 128 5.47 5.67 2.87
C GLY A 128 5.20 6.64 1.74
N ILE A 129 5.43 7.91 2.02
CA ILE A 129 5.37 8.96 1.00
C ILE A 129 6.49 8.72 0.00
N VAL A 130 6.16 8.76 -1.28
CA VAL A 130 7.13 8.76 -2.38
C VAL A 130 7.53 10.21 -2.60
N PRO A 131 8.80 10.58 -2.35
CA PRO A 131 9.28 11.93 -2.62
C PRO A 131 9.34 12.21 -4.12
N ASP A 132 9.44 13.48 -4.48
CA ASP A 132 9.77 13.87 -5.85
C ASP A 132 11.12 13.28 -6.27
N TYR A 133 11.30 13.12 -7.58
CA TYR A 133 12.56 12.59 -8.12
C TYR A 133 13.71 13.53 -7.82
N GLU A 134 14.79 12.98 -7.25
CA GLU A 134 16.06 13.67 -7.10
C GLU A 134 17.05 13.15 -8.15
N GLU A 135 17.74 14.07 -8.83
CA GLU A 135 18.72 13.72 -9.86
C GLU A 135 19.85 12.87 -9.27
N GLY A 136 20.11 11.72 -9.92
CA GLY A 136 21.10 10.73 -9.44
C GLY A 136 20.51 9.60 -8.58
N ASN A 137 19.23 9.64 -8.21
CA ASN A 137 18.58 8.53 -7.52
C ASN A 137 18.23 7.39 -8.49
N SER A 138 19.03 6.32 -8.45
CA SER A 138 18.83 5.13 -9.30
C SER A 138 18.04 4.01 -8.63
N SER A 139 17.63 4.20 -7.36
CA SER A 139 16.86 3.19 -6.63
C SER A 139 15.36 3.32 -6.91
N SER A 140 14.62 2.22 -6.81
CA SER A 140 13.15 2.27 -6.80
C SER A 140 12.65 2.92 -5.50
N PRO A 141 11.45 3.53 -5.52
CA PRO A 141 10.83 4.07 -4.32
C PRO A 141 10.73 3.04 -3.18
N SER A 142 10.95 3.51 -1.95
CA SER A 142 10.81 2.68 -0.75
C SER A 142 9.36 2.20 -0.57
N ILE A 143 9.17 1.03 0.03
CA ILE A 143 7.87 0.56 0.52
C ILE A 143 7.46 1.22 1.85
N GLY A 144 8.27 2.13 2.39
CA GLY A 144 7.97 2.89 3.59
C GLY A 144 8.26 2.18 4.90
N LYS A 145 7.48 2.53 5.92
CA LYS A 145 7.62 2.04 7.31
C LYS A 145 6.41 1.22 7.72
N PRO A 146 6.55 0.32 8.72
CA PRO A 146 5.42 -0.45 9.24
C PRO A 146 4.26 0.45 9.70
N ILE A 147 3.04 0.01 9.43
CA ILE A 147 1.83 0.65 9.96
C ILE A 147 1.68 0.37 11.45
N SER A 148 0.73 1.05 12.12
CA SER A 148 0.45 0.86 13.55
C SER A 148 0.22 -0.61 13.92
N ASN A 149 0.81 -1.04 15.05
CA ASN A 149 0.73 -2.40 15.58
C ASN A 149 1.31 -3.49 14.65
N THR A 150 2.23 -3.10 13.78
CA THR A 150 2.96 -3.99 12.88
C THR A 150 4.46 -3.84 13.12
N LYS A 151 5.17 -4.96 13.22
CA LYS A 151 6.63 -5.04 13.25
C LYS A 151 7.10 -5.82 12.04
N ILE A 152 8.20 -5.40 11.46
CA ILE A 152 8.87 -6.11 10.39
C ILE A 152 10.29 -6.50 10.83
N TYR A 153 10.75 -7.62 10.31
CA TYR A 153 12.12 -8.09 10.49
C TYR A 153 12.67 -8.52 9.13
N ILE A 154 13.91 -8.15 8.86
CA ILE A 154 14.65 -8.64 7.69
C ILE A 154 15.64 -9.66 8.21
N LEU A 155 15.42 -10.93 7.87
CA LEU A 155 16.12 -12.05 8.47
C LEU A 155 16.88 -12.87 7.42
N ASP A 156 17.94 -13.55 7.90
CA ASP A 156 18.63 -14.59 7.13
C ASP A 156 17.91 -15.96 7.24
N GLN A 157 18.50 -16.99 6.63
CA GLN A 157 17.96 -18.34 6.64
C GLN A 157 17.91 -18.98 8.06
N ASN A 158 18.69 -18.45 9.00
CA ASN A 158 18.73 -18.89 10.40
C ASN A 158 17.86 -18.02 11.31
N LEU A 159 16.99 -17.20 10.74
CA LEU A 159 16.14 -16.23 11.45
C LEU A 159 16.93 -15.20 12.27
N GLN A 160 18.16 -14.85 11.83
CA GLN A 160 18.96 -13.79 12.46
C GLN A 160 18.73 -12.46 11.77
N PRO A 161 18.54 -11.35 12.53
CA PRO A 161 18.37 -10.02 11.96
C PRO A 161 19.58 -9.57 11.15
N LEU A 162 19.32 -8.98 10.00
CA LEU A 162 20.34 -8.47 9.10
C LEU A 162 20.56 -6.97 9.28
N PRO A 163 21.78 -6.47 9.10
CA PRO A 163 22.10 -5.06 9.21
C PRO A 163 21.56 -4.26 8.02
N ILE A 164 21.51 -2.92 8.19
CA ILE A 164 21.12 -1.97 7.14
C ILE A 164 21.90 -2.25 5.85
N GLY A 165 21.18 -2.23 4.72
CA GLY A 165 21.74 -2.44 3.38
C GLY A 165 21.86 -3.90 2.94
N VAL A 166 21.84 -4.87 3.86
CA VAL A 166 21.96 -6.30 3.55
C VAL A 166 20.58 -6.87 3.21
N PRO A 167 20.42 -7.51 2.02
CA PRO A 167 19.16 -8.14 1.63
C PRO A 167 18.85 -9.39 2.47
N GLY A 168 17.58 -9.55 2.83
CA GLY A 168 17.05 -10.73 3.50
C GLY A 168 15.56 -10.88 3.29
N GLU A 169 14.99 -11.99 3.80
CA GLU A 169 13.56 -12.23 3.73
C GLU A 169 12.80 -11.34 4.70
N LEU A 170 11.75 -10.68 4.20
CA LEU A 170 10.83 -9.91 5.04
C LEU A 170 9.94 -10.83 5.86
N HIS A 171 9.90 -10.59 7.16
CA HIS A 171 9.00 -11.28 8.09
C HIS A 171 8.11 -10.26 8.80
N ILE A 172 6.86 -10.63 9.07
CA ILE A 172 5.86 -9.73 9.63
C ILE A 172 5.30 -10.29 10.94
N SER A 173 5.31 -9.48 11.99
CA SER A 173 4.61 -9.72 13.27
C SER A 173 3.57 -8.61 13.46
N SER A 174 2.28 -8.96 13.49
CA SER A 174 1.21 -7.95 13.44
C SER A 174 -0.09 -8.49 14.02
N VAL A 175 -0.90 -7.59 14.54
CA VAL A 175 -2.30 -7.88 14.89
C VAL A 175 -3.19 -8.12 13.67
N GLY A 176 -2.71 -7.75 12.47
CA GLY A 176 -3.39 -7.95 11.20
C GLY A 176 -3.15 -9.32 10.55
N LEU A 177 -2.30 -10.18 11.15
CA LEU A 177 -2.00 -11.49 10.58
C LEU A 177 -3.25 -12.40 10.53
N ALA A 178 -3.41 -13.08 9.41
CA ALA A 178 -4.39 -14.14 9.26
C ALA A 178 -4.08 -15.33 10.20
N ARG A 179 -5.08 -16.15 10.48
CA ARG A 179 -4.94 -17.37 11.27
C ARG A 179 -4.20 -18.48 10.52
N GLY A 180 -4.08 -18.37 9.20
CA GLY A 180 -3.47 -19.34 8.31
C GLY A 180 -4.32 -19.59 7.06
N TYR A 181 -3.95 -20.60 6.30
CA TYR A 181 -4.63 -20.99 5.05
C TYR A 181 -5.69 -22.05 5.30
N LEU A 182 -6.89 -21.82 4.80
CA LEU A 182 -8.03 -22.72 4.97
C LEU A 182 -7.72 -24.11 4.39
N ASN A 183 -7.88 -25.15 5.23
CA ASN A 183 -7.62 -26.55 4.88
C ASN A 183 -6.19 -26.84 4.36
N ARG A 184 -5.20 -26.01 4.73
CA ARG A 184 -3.79 -26.16 4.32
C ARG A 184 -2.86 -26.05 5.53
N LEU A 185 -3.01 -26.99 6.48
CA LEU A 185 -2.31 -26.95 7.76
C LEU A 185 -0.77 -26.93 7.59
N GLU A 186 -0.22 -27.74 6.69
CA GLU A 186 1.24 -27.79 6.50
C GLU A 186 1.79 -26.48 5.93
N LEU A 187 1.12 -25.90 4.93
CA LEU A 187 1.50 -24.57 4.42
C LEU A 187 1.36 -23.48 5.50
N THR A 188 0.34 -23.57 6.33
CA THR A 188 0.17 -22.65 7.47
C THR A 188 1.36 -22.75 8.42
N LYS A 189 1.79 -23.96 8.80
CA LYS A 189 2.95 -24.15 9.68
C LYS A 189 4.26 -23.66 9.05
N GLU A 190 4.39 -23.80 7.73
CA GLU A 190 5.57 -23.35 6.98
C GLU A 190 5.68 -21.83 6.95
N LYS A 191 4.56 -21.12 6.74
CA LYS A 191 4.52 -19.69 6.54
C LYS A 191 4.28 -18.89 7.82
N PHE A 192 3.52 -19.43 8.77
CA PHE A 192 3.21 -18.81 10.05
C PHE A 192 3.97 -19.54 11.16
N ILE A 193 5.14 -19.02 11.50
CA ILE A 193 6.07 -19.61 12.47
C ILE A 193 5.96 -18.91 13.84
N SER A 194 6.51 -19.52 14.88
CA SER A 194 6.65 -18.84 16.17
C SER A 194 7.59 -17.64 16.05
N ASP A 195 7.21 -16.49 16.64
CA ASP A 195 8.04 -15.30 16.66
C ASP A 195 9.22 -15.51 17.64
N PRO A 196 10.48 -15.55 17.15
CA PRO A 196 11.64 -15.78 18.01
C PRO A 196 12.03 -14.54 18.84
N PHE A 197 11.44 -13.36 18.56
CA PHE A 197 11.79 -12.10 19.22
C PHE A 197 10.73 -11.66 20.22
N ASN A 198 9.49 -12.15 20.07
CA ASN A 198 8.36 -11.79 20.93
C ASN A 198 7.43 -13.00 21.10
N SER A 199 6.45 -12.87 22.00
CA SER A 199 5.34 -13.83 22.02
C SER A 199 4.44 -13.62 20.81
N GLY A 200 4.10 -14.69 20.07
CA GLY A 200 3.15 -14.63 18.97
C GLY A 200 3.61 -15.35 17.71
N ILE A 201 3.16 -14.88 16.57
CA ILE A 201 3.37 -15.48 15.26
C ILE A 201 4.12 -14.50 14.36
N LEU A 202 5.01 -15.06 13.55
CA LEU A 202 5.77 -14.37 12.51
C LEU A 202 5.37 -14.95 11.15
N TYR A 203 4.96 -14.11 10.21
CA TYR A 203 4.65 -14.52 8.86
C TYR A 203 5.87 -14.37 7.95
N LYS A 204 6.21 -15.42 7.22
CA LYS A 204 7.29 -15.47 6.22
C LYS A 204 6.74 -15.07 4.87
N THR A 205 7.10 -13.89 4.38
CA THR A 205 6.54 -13.37 3.13
C THR A 205 7.10 -14.06 1.89
N GLY A 206 8.36 -14.45 1.92
CA GLY A 206 9.13 -14.88 0.75
C GLY A 206 9.72 -13.70 -0.05
N ASP A 207 9.45 -12.46 0.34
CA ASP A 207 9.93 -11.27 -0.35
C ASP A 207 11.33 -10.88 0.12
N LEU A 208 12.23 -10.60 -0.83
CA LEU A 208 13.59 -10.16 -0.57
C LEU A 208 13.64 -8.63 -0.50
N VAL A 209 14.03 -8.11 0.66
CA VAL A 209 14.08 -6.67 0.96
C VAL A 209 15.36 -6.30 1.70
N ARG A 210 15.59 -5.00 1.89
CA ARG A 210 16.67 -4.48 2.76
C ARG A 210 16.22 -3.21 3.47
N TYR A 211 16.76 -2.94 4.65
CA TYR A 211 16.66 -1.62 5.26
C TYR A 211 17.48 -0.61 4.45
N LEU A 212 16.90 0.56 4.23
CA LEU A 212 17.61 1.71 3.67
C LEU A 212 18.26 2.51 4.82
N PRO A 213 19.35 3.22 4.54
CA PRO A 213 20.02 4.11 5.50
C PRO A 213 19.11 5.19 6.06
#